data_523beb07502cad0e21d5ef37f5913bfd
#
_entry.id   523beb07502cad0e21d5ef37f5913bfd
#
_cell.length_a   1.000
_cell.length_b   1.000
_cell.length_c   1.000
_cell.angle_alpha   90.00
_cell.angle_beta   90.00
_cell.angle_gamma   90.00
#
_symmetry.space_group_name_H-M   'P 1'
#
loop_
_entity.id
_entity.type
_entity.pdbx_description
1 polymer ?
#
loop_
_entity_poly.entity_id
_entity_poly.type
_entity_poly.pdbx_seq_one_letter_code
_entity_poly.pdbx_strand_id
1 'polypeptide(L)'
;MNNEKYKKLTLLHSNDMHGDFLAENVSDELVGGVSMLSGYISKVKIEEKNVLYCVAGDMFRGSVIDSEYLGISTIEIMNMLAPDVVTIGNHETDYGLSHLLFLEKCAKFPIINANLYIKMNGTRLFKPYHIVEIDGMKILFIGILTEEVMNSAANEEIIGSLIDVEDATKEIEKICNAFNGVDIDFTVLLTHIGFENDKKLAAKLDPSLGVDVIIGGHSHTLMDEPYKVNDILIVQAGTGTDQIGRFDIVVDTDTNAVSSYKWQAVPITAKNCPDDPKMANLVNELKNSTDLKYGRTIRRLNIPLEHKSRDRQTTLGNFFSDIIADAIGSDLFLLTSGSIRVDSLGPIITLKDLMNAFPFEDKVYEIKVKGKCLKEMITYICREEVWNGEIHEFYQISKNWNIIYDRKTGKLNKIDFKGQPLDDDQIIKLGLLAYDFNNSNKFFNKTIEELSDIDKPKVVATSAKELLFEYLENSATLPEYPAKDRFIVLD
;
A
#
# COMPACT_ATOMS: atom_id res chain seq x y z
N MET A 1 1.23 -43.88 -18.13
CA MET A 1 0.63 -42.58 -17.72
C MET A 1 0.35 -41.85 -19.00
N ASN A 2 -0.94 -41.52 -19.30
CA ASN A 2 -1.22 -40.65 -20.42
C ASN A 2 -0.74 -39.24 -20.04
N ASN A 3 0.38 -38.82 -20.57
CA ASN A 3 0.79 -37.40 -20.50
C ASN A 3 -0.15 -36.67 -21.47
N GLU A 4 -1.21 -36.06 -20.94
CA GLU A 4 -2.03 -35.17 -21.75
C GLU A 4 -1.17 -33.96 -22.08
N LYS A 5 -0.93 -33.70 -23.36
CA LYS A 5 -0.14 -32.57 -23.85
C LYS A 5 -0.66 -31.21 -23.35
N TYR A 6 -1.97 -31.08 -23.22
CA TYR A 6 -2.63 -29.86 -22.77
C TYR A 6 -3.23 -30.08 -21.38
N LYS A 7 -2.76 -29.29 -20.42
CA LYS A 7 -3.25 -29.34 -19.03
C LYS A 7 -3.91 -28.02 -18.66
N LYS A 8 -5.04 -28.13 -17.95
CA LYS A 8 -5.72 -26.95 -17.41
C LYS A 8 -5.16 -26.59 -16.05
N LEU A 9 -4.97 -25.29 -15.83
CA LEU A 9 -4.58 -24.68 -14.58
C LEU A 9 -5.48 -23.48 -14.32
N THR A 10 -6.06 -23.35 -13.13
CA THR A 10 -6.75 -22.16 -12.70
C THR A 10 -5.90 -21.48 -11.62
N LEU A 11 -5.44 -20.26 -11.89
CA LEU A 11 -4.82 -19.39 -10.91
C LEU A 11 -5.86 -18.41 -10.38
N LEU A 12 -6.15 -18.49 -9.09
CA LEU A 12 -6.85 -17.45 -8.35
C LEU A 12 -5.79 -16.55 -7.71
N HIS A 13 -6.03 -15.23 -7.74
CA HIS A 13 -5.09 -14.32 -7.13
C HIS A 13 -5.73 -13.09 -6.50
N SER A 14 -5.15 -12.65 -5.39
CA SER A 14 -5.43 -11.37 -4.75
C SER A 14 -4.13 -10.57 -4.63
N ASN A 15 -4.25 -9.29 -4.46
CA ASN A 15 -3.17 -8.35 -4.16
C ASN A 15 -3.73 -7.19 -3.35
N ASP A 16 -2.87 -6.50 -2.59
CA ASP A 16 -3.24 -5.28 -1.87
C ASP A 16 -4.53 -5.45 -1.03
N MET A 17 -4.60 -6.53 -0.25
CA MET A 17 -5.77 -6.84 0.56
C MET A 17 -5.96 -5.87 1.73
N HIS A 18 -4.86 -5.31 2.25
CA HIS A 18 -4.85 -4.24 3.26
C HIS A 18 -5.75 -4.48 4.49
N GLY A 19 -5.83 -5.73 4.95
CA GLY A 19 -6.65 -6.05 6.11
C GLY A 19 -8.15 -5.82 5.90
N ASP A 20 -8.61 -5.77 4.66
CA ASP A 20 -10.03 -5.68 4.30
C ASP A 20 -10.72 -7.03 4.49
N PHE A 21 -11.18 -7.28 5.73
CA PHE A 21 -11.72 -8.56 6.15
C PHE A 21 -13.24 -8.63 6.16
N LEU A 22 -13.89 -7.46 6.22
CA LEU A 22 -15.34 -7.37 6.43
C LEU A 22 -16.05 -7.05 5.11
N ALA A 23 -17.17 -7.74 4.88
CA ALA A 23 -18.05 -7.36 3.77
C ALA A 23 -18.71 -5.99 4.06
N GLU A 24 -18.86 -5.19 3.03
CA GLU A 24 -19.53 -3.90 3.08
C GLU A 24 -20.87 -3.94 2.32
N ASN A 25 -21.79 -3.07 2.72
CA ASN A 25 -23.09 -2.97 2.05
C ASN A 25 -23.02 -1.86 0.99
N VAL A 26 -22.97 -2.27 -0.27
CA VAL A 26 -22.90 -1.35 -1.42
C VAL A 26 -24.18 -1.50 -2.22
N SER A 27 -25.03 -0.46 -2.28
CA SER A 27 -26.29 -0.46 -3.05
C SER A 27 -27.19 -1.67 -2.74
N ASP A 28 -27.39 -1.99 -1.46
CA ASP A 28 -28.19 -3.13 -0.96
C ASP A 28 -27.62 -4.52 -1.26
N GLU A 29 -26.38 -4.63 -1.69
CA GLU A 29 -25.65 -5.90 -1.86
C GLU A 29 -24.44 -5.93 -0.93
N LEU A 30 -24.16 -7.10 -0.31
CA LEU A 30 -22.91 -7.31 0.41
C LEU A 30 -21.79 -7.60 -0.60
N VAL A 31 -20.72 -6.83 -0.49
CA VAL A 31 -19.54 -6.88 -1.36
C VAL A 31 -18.30 -7.09 -0.50
N GLY A 32 -17.35 -7.86 -1.00
CA GLY A 32 -16.07 -8.12 -0.35
C GLY A 32 -16.19 -9.02 0.89
N GLY A 33 -15.17 -8.94 1.73
CA GLY A 33 -15.01 -9.71 2.94
C GLY A 33 -14.43 -11.11 2.74
N VAL A 34 -13.50 -11.47 3.62
CA VAL A 34 -12.74 -12.74 3.49
C VAL A 34 -13.59 -13.99 3.66
N SER A 35 -14.79 -13.90 4.25
CA SER A 35 -15.71 -15.04 4.33
C SER A 35 -16.22 -15.45 2.96
N MET A 36 -16.73 -14.49 2.18
CA MET A 36 -17.18 -14.74 0.81
C MET A 36 -16.01 -15.06 -0.13
N LEU A 37 -14.86 -14.42 0.06
CA LEU A 37 -13.64 -14.74 -0.67
C LEU A 37 -13.22 -16.19 -0.44
N SER A 38 -13.18 -16.67 0.82
CA SER A 38 -12.91 -18.06 1.18
C SER A 38 -13.91 -19.02 0.55
N GLY A 39 -15.20 -18.65 0.61
CA GLY A 39 -16.26 -19.43 -0.01
C GLY A 39 -16.11 -19.54 -1.53
N TYR A 40 -15.74 -18.46 -2.22
CA TYR A 40 -15.47 -18.49 -3.65
C TYR A 40 -14.26 -19.36 -4.00
N ILE A 41 -13.14 -19.21 -3.28
CA ILE A 41 -11.95 -20.04 -3.48
C ILE A 41 -12.30 -21.52 -3.32
N SER A 42 -13.03 -21.87 -2.26
CA SER A 42 -13.47 -23.22 -1.98
C SER A 42 -14.40 -23.76 -3.08
N LYS A 43 -15.33 -22.95 -3.56
CA LYS A 43 -16.21 -23.29 -4.69
C LYS A 43 -15.40 -23.64 -5.93
N VAL A 44 -14.47 -22.80 -6.32
CA VAL A 44 -13.62 -23.02 -7.51
C VAL A 44 -12.76 -24.26 -7.33
N LYS A 45 -12.17 -24.50 -6.16
CA LYS A 45 -11.40 -25.73 -5.85
C LYS A 45 -12.23 -27.01 -5.92
N ILE A 46 -13.56 -26.92 -5.76
CA ILE A 46 -14.49 -28.05 -5.96
C ILE A 46 -14.87 -28.24 -7.43
N GLU A 47 -15.09 -27.14 -8.15
CA GLU A 47 -15.56 -27.15 -9.54
C GLU A 47 -14.43 -27.47 -10.54
N GLU A 48 -13.19 -27.04 -10.23
CA GLU A 48 -12.01 -27.21 -11.10
C GLU A 48 -10.97 -28.12 -10.43
N LYS A 49 -10.12 -28.79 -11.24
CA LYS A 49 -9.17 -29.79 -10.71
C LYS A 49 -7.85 -29.18 -10.23
N ASN A 50 -7.26 -28.34 -11.04
CA ASN A 50 -5.90 -27.82 -10.81
C ASN A 50 -6.01 -26.34 -10.47
N VAL A 51 -6.32 -26.03 -9.20
CA VAL A 51 -6.55 -24.67 -8.73
C VAL A 51 -5.47 -24.29 -7.73
N LEU A 52 -4.80 -23.18 -7.98
CA LEU A 52 -3.88 -22.55 -7.05
C LEU A 52 -4.39 -21.15 -6.70
N TYR A 53 -4.21 -20.75 -5.45
CA TYR A 53 -4.50 -19.41 -4.97
C TYR A 53 -3.22 -18.74 -4.51
N CYS A 54 -2.91 -17.55 -5.04
CA CYS A 54 -1.71 -16.80 -4.69
C CYS A 54 -2.02 -15.35 -4.34
N VAL A 55 -1.11 -14.72 -3.58
CA VAL A 55 -1.28 -13.31 -3.16
C VAL A 55 -0.01 -12.53 -3.45
N ALA A 56 -0.19 -11.41 -4.16
CA ALA A 56 0.89 -10.55 -4.63
C ALA A 56 1.15 -9.36 -3.67
N GLY A 57 1.31 -9.65 -2.37
CA GLY A 57 1.73 -8.70 -1.34
C GLY A 57 0.62 -7.78 -0.80
N ASP A 58 1.01 -6.97 0.18
CA ASP A 58 0.18 -6.00 0.91
C ASP A 58 -1.07 -6.64 1.52
N MET A 59 -0.85 -7.67 2.33
CA MET A 59 -1.90 -8.30 3.14
C MET A 59 -2.28 -7.43 4.35
N PHE A 60 -1.28 -6.69 4.89
CA PHE A 60 -1.39 -5.91 6.12
C PHE A 60 -1.81 -4.47 5.86
N ARG A 61 -2.16 -3.76 6.94
CA ARG A 61 -2.49 -2.33 6.99
C ARG A 61 -3.76 -1.91 6.24
N GLY A 62 -4.70 -1.40 6.99
CA GLY A 62 -5.96 -0.82 6.49
C GLY A 62 -7.13 -1.02 7.42
N SER A 63 -7.05 -1.96 8.37
CA SER A 63 -8.10 -2.15 9.36
C SER A 63 -7.61 -2.15 10.80
N VAL A 64 -8.53 -1.82 11.71
CA VAL A 64 -8.27 -1.89 13.16
C VAL A 64 -8.01 -3.34 13.60
N ILE A 65 -8.63 -4.32 12.95
CA ILE A 65 -8.42 -5.74 13.24
C ILE A 65 -6.96 -6.13 12.97
N ASP A 66 -6.39 -5.67 11.85
CA ASP A 66 -4.98 -5.91 11.56
C ASP A 66 -4.06 -5.18 12.55
N SER A 67 -4.31 -3.87 12.73
CA SER A 67 -3.46 -3.00 13.53
C SER A 67 -3.45 -3.37 15.01
N GLU A 68 -4.57 -3.81 15.58
CA GLU A 68 -4.68 -4.22 16.99
C GLU A 68 -3.76 -5.39 17.33
N TYR A 69 -3.64 -6.33 16.41
CA TYR A 69 -2.85 -7.55 16.59
C TYR A 69 -1.53 -7.53 15.82
N LEU A 70 -1.14 -6.37 15.29
CA LEU A 70 0.13 -6.18 14.57
C LEU A 70 0.34 -7.25 13.47
N GLY A 71 -0.69 -7.54 12.69
CA GLY A 71 -0.65 -8.51 11.59
C GLY A 71 -0.86 -9.97 11.99
N ILE A 72 -0.90 -10.33 13.28
CA ILE A 72 -1.14 -11.71 13.72
C ILE A 72 -2.53 -12.18 13.26
N SER A 73 -3.56 -11.33 13.42
CA SER A 73 -4.92 -11.60 12.93
C SER A 73 -4.98 -11.84 11.43
N THR A 74 -4.22 -11.05 10.67
CA THR A 74 -4.09 -11.20 9.22
C THR A 74 -3.49 -12.56 8.87
N ILE A 75 -2.39 -12.96 9.53
CA ILE A 75 -1.80 -14.28 9.31
C ILE A 75 -2.76 -15.43 9.70
N GLU A 76 -3.56 -15.26 10.75
CA GLU A 76 -4.56 -16.27 11.12
C GLU A 76 -5.65 -16.41 10.05
N ILE A 77 -6.15 -15.29 9.52
CA ILE A 77 -7.12 -15.25 8.42
C ILE A 77 -6.49 -15.87 7.15
N MET A 78 -5.27 -15.47 6.81
CA MET A 78 -4.55 -16.01 5.65
C MET A 78 -4.27 -17.52 5.79
N ASN A 79 -3.98 -18.02 7.00
CA ASN A 79 -3.85 -19.45 7.26
C ASN A 79 -5.15 -20.22 6.98
N MET A 80 -6.32 -19.59 7.14
CA MET A 80 -7.61 -20.19 6.78
C MET A 80 -7.92 -20.07 5.28
N LEU A 81 -7.57 -18.95 4.63
CA LEU A 81 -7.66 -18.80 3.17
C LEU A 81 -6.75 -19.79 2.45
N ALA A 82 -5.66 -20.21 3.11
CA ALA A 82 -4.69 -21.19 2.66
C ALA A 82 -4.18 -20.92 1.22
N PRO A 83 -3.53 -19.77 0.97
CA PRO A 83 -2.87 -19.54 -0.31
C PRO A 83 -1.74 -20.55 -0.53
N ASP A 84 -1.56 -20.93 -1.79
CA ASP A 84 -0.51 -21.86 -2.19
C ASP A 84 0.86 -21.18 -2.21
N VAL A 85 0.93 -19.87 -2.52
CA VAL A 85 2.15 -19.05 -2.48
C VAL A 85 1.77 -17.58 -2.24
N VAL A 86 2.60 -16.86 -1.48
CA VAL A 86 2.46 -15.43 -1.23
C VAL A 86 3.80 -14.72 -1.43
N THR A 87 3.82 -13.55 -2.06
CA THR A 87 4.96 -12.62 -1.96
C THR A 87 4.66 -11.51 -0.94
N ILE A 88 5.69 -10.81 -0.49
CA ILE A 88 5.52 -9.66 0.40
C ILE A 88 5.36 -8.38 -0.41
N GLY A 89 4.60 -7.40 0.12
CA GLY A 89 4.53 -6.03 -0.34
C GLY A 89 5.24 -5.07 0.62
N ASN A 90 5.08 -3.76 0.42
CA ASN A 90 5.74 -2.76 1.26
C ASN A 90 5.11 -2.67 2.66
N HIS A 91 3.82 -2.90 2.80
CA HIS A 91 3.14 -2.82 4.10
C HIS A 91 3.44 -4.01 5.02
N GLU A 92 3.99 -5.10 4.53
CA GLU A 92 4.47 -6.20 5.37
C GLU A 92 5.58 -5.76 6.33
N THR A 93 6.33 -4.72 6.01
CA THR A 93 7.42 -4.20 6.87
C THR A 93 6.98 -3.13 7.86
N ASP A 94 5.74 -2.67 7.84
CA ASP A 94 5.25 -1.55 8.66
C ASP A 94 5.28 -1.82 10.16
N TYR A 95 5.20 -3.08 10.57
CA TYR A 95 5.37 -3.50 11.97
C TYR A 95 6.81 -3.81 12.34
N GLY A 96 7.77 -3.50 11.46
CA GLY A 96 9.19 -3.79 11.63
C GLY A 96 9.58 -5.17 11.09
N LEU A 97 10.81 -5.25 10.60
CA LEU A 97 11.29 -6.42 9.90
C LEU A 97 11.46 -7.64 10.81
N SER A 98 11.89 -7.41 12.07
CA SER A 98 11.97 -8.48 13.08
C SER A 98 10.59 -9.10 13.35
N HIS A 99 9.56 -8.26 13.35
CA HIS A 99 8.18 -8.72 13.53
C HIS A 99 7.66 -9.47 12.29
N LEU A 100 8.00 -8.99 11.08
CA LEU A 100 7.67 -9.69 9.84
C LEU A 100 8.27 -11.12 9.81
N LEU A 101 9.51 -11.29 10.27
CA LEU A 101 10.14 -12.62 10.39
C LEU A 101 9.42 -13.53 11.41
N PHE A 102 8.87 -12.94 12.48
CA PHE A 102 8.01 -13.68 13.40
C PHE A 102 6.70 -14.08 12.73
N LEU A 103 6.04 -13.17 12.02
CA LEU A 103 4.80 -13.45 11.28
C LEU A 103 5.01 -14.54 10.20
N GLU A 104 6.15 -14.52 9.51
CA GLU A 104 6.54 -15.57 8.53
C GLU A 104 6.60 -16.95 9.18
N LYS A 105 7.05 -17.06 10.44
CA LYS A 105 7.05 -18.34 11.18
C LYS A 105 5.64 -18.77 11.63
N CYS A 106 4.71 -17.84 11.77
CA CYS A 106 3.31 -18.13 12.09
C CYS A 106 2.49 -18.54 10.85
N ALA A 107 2.94 -18.16 9.65
CA ALA A 107 2.30 -18.51 8.39
C ALA A 107 2.43 -20.01 8.09
N LYS A 108 1.31 -20.62 7.64
CA LYS A 108 1.24 -22.03 7.21
C LYS A 108 1.33 -22.18 5.69
N PHE A 109 1.69 -21.13 5.00
CA PHE A 109 1.84 -21.04 3.55
C PHE A 109 3.23 -20.47 3.22
N PRO A 110 3.78 -20.77 2.03
CA PRO A 110 5.06 -20.24 1.59
C PRO A 110 4.99 -18.71 1.37
N ILE A 111 5.90 -17.99 2.02
CA ILE A 111 6.17 -16.57 1.72
C ILE A 111 7.50 -16.50 0.99
N ILE A 112 7.52 -15.88 -0.20
CA ILE A 112 8.70 -15.80 -1.07
C ILE A 112 9.09 -14.37 -1.40
N ASN A 113 10.40 -14.13 -1.51
CA ASN A 113 10.92 -12.88 -2.07
C ASN A 113 12.37 -13.07 -2.52
N ALA A 114 12.67 -12.68 -3.76
CA ALA A 114 13.98 -12.92 -4.38
C ALA A 114 14.94 -11.73 -4.24
N ASN A 115 14.45 -10.51 -3.98
CA ASN A 115 15.25 -9.29 -4.06
C ASN A 115 15.44 -8.54 -2.74
N LEU A 116 15.07 -9.12 -1.60
CA LEU A 116 15.33 -8.54 -0.27
C LEU A 116 16.51 -9.24 0.40
N TYR A 117 17.59 -8.49 0.67
CA TYR A 117 18.85 -9.00 1.19
C TYR A 117 19.24 -8.40 2.53
N ILE A 118 19.97 -9.17 3.31
CA ILE A 118 20.68 -8.68 4.49
C ILE A 118 21.98 -8.03 4.03
N LYS A 119 22.12 -6.71 4.20
CA LYS A 119 23.29 -5.92 3.77
C LYS A 119 24.63 -6.51 4.19
N MET A 120 24.68 -7.02 5.44
CA MET A 120 25.92 -7.39 6.08
C MET A 120 26.59 -8.62 5.45
N ASN A 121 25.82 -9.54 4.88
CA ASN A 121 26.34 -10.81 4.37
C ASN A 121 25.79 -11.21 2.98
N GLY A 122 24.94 -10.40 2.37
CA GLY A 122 24.34 -10.66 1.07
C GLY A 122 23.42 -11.90 1.04
N THR A 123 22.87 -12.30 2.19
CA THR A 123 21.91 -13.41 2.27
C THR A 123 20.50 -12.91 2.04
N ARG A 124 19.71 -13.62 1.25
CA ARG A 124 18.28 -13.31 1.09
C ARG A 124 17.53 -13.53 2.40
N LEU A 125 16.59 -12.64 2.68
CA LEU A 125 15.78 -12.70 3.90
C LEU A 125 14.73 -13.81 3.82
N PHE A 126 14.19 -14.05 2.62
CA PHE A 126 13.17 -15.05 2.33
C PHE A 126 13.66 -16.06 1.30
N LYS A 127 12.92 -17.17 1.16
CA LYS A 127 13.11 -18.06 0.02
C LYS A 127 12.78 -17.29 -1.27
N PRO A 128 13.63 -17.34 -2.30
CA PRO A 128 13.40 -16.53 -3.50
C PRO A 128 12.28 -17.05 -4.40
N TYR A 129 11.95 -18.32 -4.29
CA TYR A 129 10.96 -19.01 -5.11
C TYR A 129 10.29 -20.15 -4.35
N HIS A 130 9.17 -20.62 -4.91
CA HIS A 130 8.51 -21.86 -4.52
C HIS A 130 8.07 -22.63 -5.76
N ILE A 131 8.17 -23.95 -5.74
CA ILE A 131 7.67 -24.81 -6.81
C ILE A 131 6.48 -25.58 -6.27
N VAL A 132 5.36 -25.46 -7.00
CA VAL A 132 4.14 -26.24 -6.75
C VAL A 132 4.06 -27.33 -7.81
N GLU A 133 3.86 -28.57 -7.37
CA GLU A 133 3.60 -29.70 -8.27
C GLU A 133 2.11 -30.05 -8.20
N ILE A 134 1.40 -29.94 -9.32
CA ILE A 134 -0.01 -30.23 -9.44
C ILE A 134 -0.29 -30.96 -10.74
N ASP A 135 -0.94 -32.13 -10.65
CA ASP A 135 -1.26 -32.99 -11.80
C ASP A 135 -0.05 -33.30 -12.69
N GLY A 136 1.13 -33.42 -12.07
CA GLY A 136 2.42 -33.66 -12.73
C GLY A 136 2.95 -32.45 -13.50
N MET A 137 2.39 -31.26 -13.35
CA MET A 137 2.98 -29.98 -13.77
C MET A 137 3.81 -29.39 -12.62
N LYS A 138 4.98 -28.85 -12.95
CA LYS A 138 5.81 -28.07 -12.04
C LYS A 138 5.68 -26.60 -12.36
N ILE A 139 5.15 -25.85 -11.42
CA ILE A 139 4.90 -24.41 -11.55
C ILE A 139 5.90 -23.68 -10.64
N LEU A 140 6.74 -22.86 -11.24
CA LEU A 140 7.74 -22.05 -10.54
C LEU A 140 7.15 -20.67 -10.22
N PHE A 141 7.09 -20.32 -8.92
CA PHE A 141 6.74 -18.99 -8.46
C PHE A 141 7.99 -18.27 -7.97
N ILE A 142 8.19 -17.00 -8.39
CA ILE A 142 9.28 -16.12 -7.96
C ILE A 142 8.69 -14.84 -7.40
N GLY A 143 9.10 -14.40 -6.19
CA GLY A 143 8.57 -13.19 -5.55
C GLY A 143 9.49 -11.99 -5.77
N ILE A 144 8.93 -10.82 -6.13
CA ILE A 144 9.66 -9.56 -6.34
C ILE A 144 8.95 -8.41 -5.61
N LEU A 145 9.72 -7.60 -4.89
CA LEU A 145 9.25 -6.47 -4.09
C LEU A 145 9.81 -5.14 -4.61
N THR A 146 9.05 -4.07 -4.41
CA THR A 146 9.46 -2.70 -4.72
C THR A 146 10.59 -2.21 -3.80
N GLU A 147 11.48 -1.39 -4.34
CA GLU A 147 12.53 -0.71 -3.57
C GLU A 147 11.99 0.38 -2.61
N GLU A 148 10.74 0.80 -2.74
CA GLU A 148 10.10 1.80 -1.86
C GLU A 148 10.00 1.35 -0.40
N VAL A 149 10.04 0.05 -0.13
CA VAL A 149 10.09 -0.54 1.23
C VAL A 149 11.26 -0.01 2.06
N MET A 150 12.38 0.35 1.44
CA MET A 150 13.55 0.89 2.16
C MET A 150 13.28 2.21 2.86
N ASN A 151 12.27 2.96 2.43
CA ASN A 151 11.93 4.25 3.01
C ASN A 151 11.21 4.12 4.36
N SER A 152 10.48 3.03 4.58
CA SER A 152 9.82 2.72 5.87
C SER A 152 10.72 1.94 6.82
N ALA A 153 11.59 1.08 6.29
CA ALA A 153 12.55 0.27 7.05
C ALA A 153 13.87 1.00 7.36
N ALA A 154 14.07 2.23 6.92
CA ALA A 154 15.32 2.99 6.99
C ALA A 154 15.87 3.24 8.41
N ASN A 155 15.10 2.97 9.47
CA ASN A 155 15.57 3.06 10.86
C ASN A 155 16.24 1.78 11.37
N GLU A 156 16.20 0.69 10.62
CA GLU A 156 16.91 -0.54 10.97
C GLU A 156 18.20 -0.61 10.14
N GLU A 157 19.28 -0.03 10.63
CA GLU A 157 20.64 -0.03 10.02
C GLU A 157 21.15 -1.44 9.67
N ILE A 158 20.44 -2.48 10.07
CA ILE A 158 20.92 -3.88 10.07
C ILE A 158 20.49 -4.62 8.81
N ILE A 159 19.40 -4.21 8.13
CA ILE A 159 18.78 -5.05 7.12
C ILE A 159 18.46 -4.28 5.85
N GLY A 160 18.91 -4.81 4.75
CA GLY A 160 18.31 -4.64 3.45
C GLY A 160 19.04 -3.73 2.48
N SER A 161 19.51 -4.32 1.43
CA SER A 161 19.49 -3.70 0.14
C SER A 161 18.36 -4.36 -0.65
N LEU A 162 17.41 -3.57 -1.09
CA LEU A 162 16.53 -3.94 -2.18
C LEU A 162 17.26 -3.66 -3.48
N ILE A 163 17.01 -4.48 -4.45
CA ILE A 163 17.60 -4.41 -5.75
C ILE A 163 16.57 -3.76 -6.67
N ASP A 164 16.98 -2.78 -7.46
CA ASP A 164 16.12 -2.12 -8.44
C ASP A 164 15.59 -3.09 -9.51
N VAL A 165 14.74 -2.60 -10.42
CA VAL A 165 14.14 -3.42 -11.48
C VAL A 165 15.21 -4.08 -12.38
N GLU A 166 16.38 -3.45 -12.60
CA GLU A 166 17.46 -4.04 -13.41
C GLU A 166 18.11 -5.22 -12.70
N ASP A 167 18.34 -5.09 -11.41
CA ASP A 167 18.91 -6.15 -10.59
C ASP A 167 17.88 -7.24 -10.26
N ALA A 168 16.58 -6.89 -10.15
CA ALA A 168 15.50 -7.87 -10.07
C ALA A 168 15.45 -8.77 -11.31
N THR A 169 15.67 -8.23 -12.52
CA THR A 169 15.81 -9.00 -13.74
C THR A 169 16.91 -10.05 -13.62
N LYS A 170 18.11 -9.66 -13.15
CA LYS A 170 19.25 -10.57 -12.95
C LYS A 170 18.96 -11.66 -11.91
N GLU A 171 18.19 -11.33 -10.86
CA GLU A 171 17.80 -12.35 -9.86
C GLU A 171 16.82 -13.35 -10.44
N ILE A 172 15.86 -12.92 -11.25
CA ILE A 172 14.94 -13.81 -11.97
C ILE A 172 15.74 -14.70 -12.93
N GLU A 173 16.67 -14.13 -13.71
CA GLU A 173 17.56 -14.88 -14.61
C GLU A 173 18.35 -15.96 -13.88
N LYS A 174 18.97 -15.63 -12.74
CA LYS A 174 19.70 -16.61 -11.92
C LYS A 174 18.82 -17.77 -11.45
N ILE A 175 17.58 -17.45 -11.04
CA ILE A 175 16.64 -18.47 -10.56
C ILE A 175 16.18 -19.34 -11.73
N CYS A 176 15.70 -18.76 -12.83
CA CYS A 176 15.27 -19.52 -14.01
C CYS A 176 16.42 -20.39 -14.56
N ASN A 177 17.62 -19.83 -14.69
CA ASN A 177 18.80 -20.57 -15.17
C ASN A 177 19.22 -21.72 -14.22
N ALA A 178 18.97 -21.61 -12.92
CA ALA A 178 19.23 -22.72 -11.98
C ALA A 178 18.30 -23.92 -12.25
N PHE A 179 17.20 -23.70 -12.93
CA PHE A 179 16.23 -24.73 -13.30
C PHE A 179 16.31 -25.19 -14.77
N ASN A 180 17.30 -24.71 -15.55
CA ASN A 180 17.49 -25.15 -16.96
C ASN A 180 17.58 -26.65 -17.15
N GLY A 181 17.95 -27.43 -16.13
CA GLY A 181 17.97 -28.88 -16.14
C GLY A 181 16.75 -29.57 -15.54
N VAL A 182 15.76 -28.78 -15.10
CA VAL A 182 14.49 -29.21 -14.50
C VAL A 182 13.40 -28.83 -15.47
N ASP A 183 12.51 -29.74 -15.79
CA ASP A 183 11.36 -29.50 -16.62
C ASP A 183 10.34 -28.68 -15.80
N ILE A 184 10.33 -27.36 -15.97
CA ILE A 184 9.36 -26.44 -15.42
C ILE A 184 8.32 -26.18 -16.50
N ASP A 185 7.07 -26.53 -16.22
CA ASP A 185 5.98 -26.42 -17.17
C ASP A 185 5.39 -25.02 -17.26
N PHE A 186 5.52 -24.21 -16.17
CA PHE A 186 4.91 -22.88 -16.10
C PHE A 186 5.62 -22.01 -15.07
N THR A 187 5.88 -20.74 -15.39
CA THR A 187 6.58 -19.80 -14.50
C THR A 187 5.73 -18.55 -14.23
N VAL A 188 5.52 -18.27 -12.95
CA VAL A 188 4.75 -17.11 -12.46
C VAL A 188 5.65 -16.20 -11.63
N LEU A 189 5.70 -14.94 -11.96
CA LEU A 189 6.23 -13.91 -11.09
C LEU A 189 5.10 -13.35 -10.21
N LEU A 190 5.29 -13.38 -8.91
CA LEU A 190 4.45 -12.64 -7.96
C LEU A 190 5.19 -11.35 -7.63
N THR A 191 4.71 -10.24 -8.17
CA THR A 191 5.40 -8.95 -8.05
C THR A 191 4.60 -7.97 -7.20
N HIS A 192 5.33 -7.16 -6.42
CA HIS A 192 4.72 -6.04 -5.72
C HIS A 192 5.54 -4.76 -6.00
N ILE A 193 5.51 -4.34 -7.29
CA ILE A 193 6.32 -3.21 -7.81
C ILE A 193 5.50 -2.18 -8.57
N GLY A 194 4.19 -2.42 -8.73
CA GLY A 194 3.27 -1.58 -9.49
C GLY A 194 3.26 -1.88 -10.99
N PHE A 195 2.11 -1.67 -11.61
CA PHE A 195 1.82 -2.07 -13.00
C PHE A 195 2.81 -1.50 -14.03
N GLU A 196 3.22 -0.24 -13.90
CA GLU A 196 4.19 0.37 -14.83
C GLU A 196 5.57 -0.28 -14.73
N ASN A 197 5.98 -0.70 -13.53
CA ASN A 197 7.24 -1.41 -13.34
C ASN A 197 7.14 -2.88 -13.75
N ASP A 198 5.97 -3.51 -13.62
CA ASP A 198 5.71 -4.85 -14.16
C ASP A 198 5.90 -4.88 -15.69
N LYS A 199 5.41 -3.84 -16.39
CA LYS A 199 5.63 -3.71 -17.85
C LYS A 199 7.10 -3.54 -18.22
N LYS A 200 7.83 -2.72 -17.44
CA LYS A 200 9.28 -2.51 -17.65
C LYS A 200 10.06 -3.80 -17.37
N LEU A 201 9.70 -4.52 -16.32
CA LEU A 201 10.30 -5.81 -15.97
C LEU A 201 10.07 -6.82 -17.09
N ALA A 202 8.83 -7.01 -17.52
CA ALA A 202 8.47 -7.93 -18.60
C ALA A 202 9.20 -7.60 -19.92
N ALA A 203 9.38 -6.30 -20.23
CA ALA A 203 10.09 -5.86 -21.43
C ALA A 203 11.60 -6.15 -21.40
N LYS A 204 12.20 -6.26 -20.19
CA LYS A 204 13.63 -6.54 -20.00
C LYS A 204 13.96 -8.03 -19.91
N LEU A 205 13.01 -8.88 -19.54
CA LEU A 205 13.22 -10.31 -19.42
C LEU A 205 13.47 -10.96 -20.78
N ASP A 206 14.52 -11.78 -20.85
CA ASP A 206 14.79 -12.60 -22.05
C ASP A 206 13.69 -13.65 -22.20
N PRO A 207 13.03 -13.75 -23.37
CA PRO A 207 11.99 -14.76 -23.61
C PRO A 207 12.42 -16.21 -23.35
N SER A 208 13.72 -16.51 -23.49
CA SER A 208 14.26 -17.86 -23.22
C SER A 208 14.18 -18.30 -21.77
N LEU A 209 13.90 -17.37 -20.83
CA LEU A 209 13.71 -17.68 -19.42
C LEU A 209 12.36 -18.39 -19.13
N GLY A 210 11.43 -18.37 -20.07
CA GLY A 210 10.15 -19.06 -19.97
C GLY A 210 9.23 -18.50 -18.88
N VAL A 211 9.25 -17.18 -18.66
CA VAL A 211 8.29 -16.52 -17.77
C VAL A 211 6.96 -16.34 -18.52
N ASP A 212 5.87 -16.87 -17.97
CA ASP A 212 4.55 -16.88 -18.62
C ASP A 212 3.63 -15.78 -18.12
N VAL A 213 3.59 -15.56 -16.80
CA VAL A 213 2.65 -14.65 -16.14
C VAL A 213 3.33 -13.82 -15.07
N ILE A 214 2.95 -12.55 -15.00
CA ILE A 214 3.18 -11.66 -13.85
C ILE A 214 1.84 -11.39 -13.18
N ILE A 215 1.73 -11.73 -11.90
CA ILE A 215 0.63 -11.33 -11.02
C ILE A 215 1.19 -10.22 -10.13
N GLY A 216 0.74 -8.99 -10.39
CA GLY A 216 1.27 -7.78 -9.76
C GLY A 216 0.40 -7.24 -8.62
N GLY A 217 0.95 -6.26 -7.89
CA GLY A 217 0.31 -5.49 -6.83
C GLY A 217 0.89 -4.07 -6.74
N HIS A 218 0.68 -3.38 -5.63
CA HIS A 218 1.20 -2.06 -5.27
C HIS A 218 0.45 -0.86 -5.90
N SER A 219 0.10 -0.92 -7.16
CA SER A 219 -0.60 0.17 -7.87
C SER A 219 -2.12 0.10 -7.79
N HIS A 220 -2.69 -0.92 -7.14
CA HIS A 220 -4.13 -1.16 -6.99
C HIS A 220 -4.88 -1.17 -8.33
N THR A 221 -4.21 -1.61 -9.40
CA THR A 221 -4.79 -1.57 -10.75
C THR A 221 -5.84 -2.67 -10.90
N LEU A 222 -7.09 -2.29 -11.14
CA LEU A 222 -8.13 -3.24 -11.54
C LEU A 222 -8.10 -3.39 -13.05
N MET A 223 -7.83 -4.59 -13.54
CA MET A 223 -7.69 -4.86 -14.97
C MET A 223 -8.93 -5.55 -15.52
N ASP A 224 -9.36 -5.15 -16.72
CA ASP A 224 -10.44 -5.81 -17.46
C ASP A 224 -9.90 -6.99 -18.29
N GLU A 225 -8.65 -6.89 -18.74
CA GLU A 225 -7.96 -7.91 -19.54
C GLU A 225 -6.46 -7.94 -19.21
N PRO A 226 -5.76 -9.07 -19.43
CA PRO A 226 -4.32 -9.15 -19.24
C PRO A 226 -3.57 -8.23 -20.21
N TYR A 227 -2.57 -7.51 -19.69
CA TYR A 227 -1.65 -6.76 -20.53
C TYR A 227 -0.49 -7.66 -20.98
N LYS A 228 -0.12 -7.64 -22.26
CA LYS A 228 0.89 -8.54 -22.81
C LYS A 228 2.16 -7.80 -23.22
N VAL A 229 3.31 -8.27 -22.73
CA VAL A 229 4.65 -7.79 -23.09
C VAL A 229 5.58 -9.00 -23.27
N ASN A 230 6.28 -9.11 -24.41
CA ASN A 230 7.22 -10.21 -24.68
C ASN A 230 6.64 -11.62 -24.41
N ASP A 231 5.38 -11.84 -24.80
CA ASP A 231 4.60 -13.04 -24.50
C ASP A 231 4.27 -13.28 -23.03
N ILE A 232 4.72 -12.44 -22.11
CA ILE A 232 4.37 -12.46 -20.70
C ILE A 232 3.01 -11.77 -20.49
N LEU A 233 2.10 -12.42 -19.80
CA LEU A 233 0.79 -11.88 -19.44
C LEU A 233 0.84 -11.24 -18.07
N ILE A 234 0.44 -9.97 -17.95
CA ILE A 234 0.46 -9.19 -16.70
C ILE A 234 -0.98 -8.98 -16.25
N VAL A 235 -1.27 -9.28 -14.98
CA VAL A 235 -2.59 -9.11 -14.35
C VAL A 235 -2.49 -8.52 -12.96
N GLN A 236 -3.50 -7.71 -12.57
CA GLN A 236 -3.75 -7.24 -11.20
C GLN A 236 -5.27 -7.23 -10.94
N ALA A 237 -5.67 -7.42 -9.70
CA ALA A 237 -7.07 -7.54 -9.30
C ALA A 237 -7.57 -6.36 -8.43
N GLY A 238 -7.00 -5.16 -8.58
CA GLY A 238 -7.40 -3.99 -7.80
C GLY A 238 -6.84 -4.00 -6.38
N THR A 239 -7.70 -3.77 -5.40
CA THR A 239 -7.35 -3.73 -3.96
C THR A 239 -8.49 -4.32 -3.13
N GLY A 240 -8.21 -4.69 -1.88
CA GLY A 240 -9.20 -5.21 -0.94
C GLY A 240 -9.67 -6.63 -1.27
N THR A 241 -10.89 -6.92 -0.86
CA THR A 241 -11.53 -8.22 -1.04
C THR A 241 -12.77 -8.18 -1.94
N ASP A 242 -13.07 -7.03 -2.56
CA ASP A 242 -14.24 -6.82 -3.41
C ASP A 242 -14.23 -7.65 -4.69
N GLN A 243 -13.07 -8.09 -5.10
CA GLN A 243 -12.86 -8.94 -6.28
C GLN A 243 -11.67 -9.87 -6.08
N ILE A 244 -11.62 -10.91 -6.89
CA ILE A 244 -10.50 -11.84 -7.03
C ILE A 244 -10.18 -12.02 -8.52
N GLY A 245 -8.91 -12.04 -8.88
CA GLY A 245 -8.48 -12.42 -10.21
C GLY A 245 -8.64 -13.92 -10.42
N ARG A 246 -9.28 -14.31 -11.50
CA ARG A 246 -9.38 -15.70 -11.95
C ARG A 246 -8.76 -15.84 -13.33
N PHE A 247 -7.72 -16.66 -13.42
CA PHE A 247 -6.99 -16.93 -14.63
C PHE A 247 -7.07 -18.41 -14.98
N ASP A 248 -7.96 -18.77 -15.90
CA ASP A 248 -8.09 -20.13 -16.41
C ASP A 248 -7.13 -20.29 -17.61
N ILE A 249 -6.13 -21.14 -17.48
CA ILE A 249 -5.01 -21.30 -18.42
C ILE A 249 -4.99 -22.72 -18.95
N VAL A 250 -4.64 -22.89 -20.22
CA VAL A 250 -4.25 -24.18 -20.82
C VAL A 250 -2.77 -24.13 -21.11
N VAL A 251 -2.01 -24.96 -20.43
CA VAL A 251 -0.55 -25.13 -20.59
C VAL A 251 -0.30 -26.22 -21.62
N ASP A 252 0.54 -25.96 -22.61
CA ASP A 252 1.13 -26.95 -23.51
C ASP A 252 2.43 -27.46 -22.87
N THR A 253 2.41 -28.68 -22.31
CA THR A 253 3.55 -29.26 -21.57
C THR A 253 4.67 -29.78 -22.50
N ASP A 254 4.49 -29.79 -23.82
CA ASP A 254 5.57 -30.07 -24.76
C ASP A 254 6.43 -28.84 -25.05
N THR A 255 5.84 -27.66 -24.96
CA THR A 255 6.50 -26.37 -25.23
C THR A 255 6.68 -25.52 -23.99
N ASN A 256 6.11 -25.95 -22.86
CA ASN A 256 6.11 -25.23 -21.57
C ASN A 256 5.63 -23.77 -21.74
N ALA A 257 4.46 -23.60 -22.36
CA ALA A 257 3.92 -22.30 -22.72
C ALA A 257 2.41 -22.23 -22.60
N VAL A 258 1.88 -21.01 -22.48
CA VAL A 258 0.44 -20.76 -22.52
C VAL A 258 -0.13 -21.03 -23.91
N SER A 259 -0.96 -22.05 -24.04
CA SER A 259 -1.68 -22.37 -25.29
C SER A 259 -2.93 -21.50 -25.46
N SER A 260 -3.70 -21.32 -24.40
CA SER A 260 -4.86 -20.42 -24.36
C SER A 260 -5.18 -20.01 -22.94
N TYR A 261 -5.91 -18.92 -22.79
CA TYR A 261 -6.32 -18.44 -21.47
C TYR A 261 -7.66 -17.71 -21.51
N LYS A 262 -8.26 -17.61 -20.31
CA LYS A 262 -9.36 -16.70 -20.01
C LYS A 262 -9.07 -16.06 -18.66
N TRP A 263 -9.14 -14.74 -18.58
CA TRP A 263 -8.98 -13.99 -17.33
C TRP A 263 -10.23 -13.16 -17.04
N GLN A 264 -10.48 -12.95 -15.77
CA GLN A 264 -11.53 -12.03 -15.30
C GLN A 264 -11.28 -11.62 -13.85
N ALA A 265 -11.56 -10.38 -13.52
CA ALA A 265 -11.76 -9.94 -12.14
C ALA A 265 -13.18 -10.35 -11.73
N VAL A 266 -13.30 -11.30 -10.81
CA VAL A 266 -14.58 -11.81 -10.33
C VAL A 266 -15.02 -11.01 -9.11
N PRO A 267 -16.19 -10.33 -9.16
CA PRO A 267 -16.72 -9.64 -8.00
C PRO A 267 -17.06 -10.62 -6.86
N ILE A 268 -16.60 -10.32 -5.67
CA ILE A 268 -16.94 -11.07 -4.45
C ILE A 268 -18.19 -10.44 -3.87
N THR A 269 -19.33 -11.07 -4.09
CA THR A 269 -20.65 -10.59 -3.65
C THR A 269 -21.47 -11.73 -3.09
N ALA A 270 -22.43 -11.42 -2.23
CA ALA A 270 -23.33 -12.43 -1.66
C ALA A 270 -24.12 -13.23 -2.73
N LYS A 271 -24.29 -12.65 -3.91
CA LYS A 271 -24.96 -13.32 -5.05
C LYS A 271 -24.07 -14.37 -5.71
N ASN A 272 -22.76 -14.12 -5.79
CA ASN A 272 -21.82 -14.95 -6.54
C ASN A 272 -21.06 -15.94 -5.67
N CYS A 273 -20.89 -15.62 -4.38
CA CYS A 273 -19.97 -16.30 -3.48
C CYS A 273 -20.72 -16.84 -2.26
N PRO A 274 -20.58 -18.14 -1.94
CA PRO A 274 -21.08 -18.65 -0.68
C PRO A 274 -20.22 -18.13 0.48
N ASP A 275 -20.85 -17.96 1.66
CA ASP A 275 -20.09 -17.68 2.88
C ASP A 275 -19.31 -18.91 3.36
N ASP A 276 -18.14 -18.68 3.92
CA ASP A 276 -17.44 -19.65 4.77
C ASP A 276 -17.80 -19.37 6.24
N PRO A 277 -18.63 -20.19 6.88
CA PRO A 277 -19.08 -19.94 8.27
C PRO A 277 -17.94 -19.94 9.29
N LYS A 278 -16.86 -20.69 9.04
CA LYS A 278 -15.71 -20.72 9.96
C LYS A 278 -14.91 -19.42 9.87
N MET A 279 -14.67 -18.95 8.66
CA MET A 279 -14.04 -17.67 8.42
C MET A 279 -14.89 -16.52 8.98
N ALA A 280 -16.20 -16.53 8.72
CA ALA A 280 -17.13 -15.54 9.25
C ALA A 280 -17.08 -15.48 10.79
N ASN A 281 -17.06 -16.63 11.47
CA ASN A 281 -16.95 -16.68 12.92
C ASN A 281 -15.64 -16.07 13.42
N LEU A 282 -14.49 -16.45 12.86
CA LEU A 282 -13.19 -15.89 13.24
C LEU A 282 -13.19 -14.36 13.09
N VAL A 283 -13.59 -13.86 11.92
CA VAL A 283 -13.59 -12.40 11.65
C VAL A 283 -14.55 -11.66 12.58
N ASN A 284 -15.73 -12.25 12.89
CA ASN A 284 -16.67 -11.66 13.83
C ASN A 284 -16.13 -11.64 15.27
N GLU A 285 -15.41 -12.66 15.71
CA GLU A 285 -14.74 -12.66 17.02
C GLU A 285 -13.68 -11.56 17.11
N LEU A 286 -12.81 -11.44 16.11
CA LEU A 286 -11.81 -10.38 16.02
C LEU A 286 -12.47 -9.00 15.97
N LYS A 287 -13.51 -8.82 15.16
CA LYS A 287 -14.28 -7.58 15.08
C LYS A 287 -14.89 -7.20 16.42
N ASN A 288 -15.57 -8.12 17.10
CA ASN A 288 -16.21 -7.86 18.39
C ASN A 288 -15.18 -7.46 19.45
N SER A 289 -14.01 -8.10 19.46
CA SER A 289 -12.91 -7.75 20.35
C SER A 289 -12.40 -6.33 20.10
N THR A 290 -12.19 -5.98 18.83
CA THR A 290 -11.75 -4.62 18.46
C THR A 290 -12.85 -3.58 18.69
N ASP A 291 -14.11 -3.88 18.40
CA ASP A 291 -15.24 -2.95 18.61
C ASP A 291 -15.45 -2.62 20.10
N LEU A 292 -15.27 -3.58 21.00
CA LEU A 292 -15.30 -3.33 22.45
C LEU A 292 -14.22 -2.34 22.89
N LYS A 293 -13.02 -2.42 22.32
CA LYS A 293 -11.89 -1.54 22.65
C LYS A 293 -12.02 -0.17 21.97
N TYR A 294 -12.33 -0.16 20.69
CA TYR A 294 -12.23 1.01 19.82
C TYR A 294 -13.57 1.67 19.47
N GLY A 295 -14.70 1.04 19.77
CA GLY A 295 -16.03 1.57 19.47
C GLY A 295 -16.48 2.72 20.37
N ARG A 296 -15.70 3.10 21.41
CA ARG A 296 -16.06 4.23 22.27
C ARG A 296 -16.05 5.54 21.50
N THR A 297 -17.09 6.35 21.66
CA THR A 297 -17.14 7.69 21.10
C THR A 297 -16.10 8.58 21.80
N ILE A 298 -15.19 9.14 21.01
CA ILE A 298 -14.19 10.09 21.49
C ILE A 298 -14.60 11.54 21.24
N ARG A 299 -15.43 11.78 20.19
CA ARG A 299 -15.87 13.12 19.86
C ARG A 299 -17.19 13.15 19.09
N ARG A 300 -17.91 14.30 19.21
CA ARG A 300 -19.04 14.67 18.36
C ARG A 300 -18.75 15.99 17.67
N LEU A 301 -18.93 16.03 16.35
CA LEU A 301 -18.85 17.22 15.52
C LEU A 301 -20.26 17.71 15.17
N ASN A 302 -20.41 18.98 14.80
CA ASN A 302 -21.67 19.51 14.28
C ASN A 302 -21.98 18.98 12.89
N ILE A 303 -20.95 18.83 12.06
CA ILE A 303 -21.02 18.30 10.69
C ILE A 303 -19.83 17.35 10.48
N PRO A 304 -19.92 16.36 9.57
CA PRO A 304 -18.77 15.55 9.20
C PRO A 304 -17.72 16.40 8.49
N LEU A 305 -16.46 16.02 8.66
CA LEU A 305 -15.32 16.58 7.93
C LEU A 305 -15.02 15.71 6.72
N GLU A 306 -14.77 16.30 5.57
CA GLU A 306 -14.62 15.59 4.30
C GLU A 306 -13.17 15.58 3.79
N HIS A 307 -12.79 14.48 3.11
CA HIS A 307 -11.52 14.29 2.40
C HIS A 307 -11.73 13.50 1.10
N LYS A 308 -12.70 13.92 0.30
CA LYS A 308 -13.10 13.24 -0.96
C LYS A 308 -12.10 13.40 -2.11
N SER A 309 -11.07 14.20 -1.93
CA SER A 309 -10.08 14.49 -2.96
C SER A 309 -8.69 14.60 -2.33
N ARG A 310 -7.70 14.02 -2.99
CA ARG A 310 -6.30 14.06 -2.57
C ARG A 310 -5.47 15.14 -3.28
N ASP A 311 -6.08 15.87 -4.23
CA ASP A 311 -5.43 16.88 -5.07
C ASP A 311 -5.69 18.32 -4.63
N ARG A 312 -6.40 18.53 -3.51
CA ARG A 312 -6.74 19.85 -2.99
C ARG A 312 -6.90 19.88 -1.48
N GLN A 313 -7.03 21.08 -0.91
CA GLN A 313 -7.35 21.25 0.49
C GLN A 313 -8.73 20.69 0.82
N THR A 314 -8.83 20.02 1.97
CA THR A 314 -10.05 19.40 2.46
C THR A 314 -10.33 19.81 3.90
N THR A 315 -11.59 19.74 4.34
CA THR A 315 -11.95 20.12 5.71
C THR A 315 -11.30 19.20 6.74
N LEU A 316 -11.20 17.90 6.45
CA LEU A 316 -10.53 16.93 7.32
C LEU A 316 -9.01 17.12 7.31
N GLY A 317 -8.42 17.38 6.14
CA GLY A 317 -6.99 17.68 6.04
C GLY A 317 -6.58 18.94 6.78
N ASN A 318 -7.36 20.02 6.64
CA ASN A 318 -7.17 21.24 7.39
C ASN A 318 -7.27 21.00 8.91
N PHE A 319 -8.26 20.20 9.34
CA PHE A 319 -8.48 19.88 10.75
C PHE A 319 -7.29 19.14 11.36
N PHE A 320 -6.81 18.07 10.70
CA PHE A 320 -5.66 17.31 11.18
C PHE A 320 -4.37 18.13 11.18
N SER A 321 -4.12 18.89 10.12
CA SER A 321 -2.94 19.77 10.04
C SER A 321 -2.92 20.82 11.14
N ASP A 322 -4.08 21.41 11.48
CA ASP A 322 -4.19 22.40 12.55
C ASP A 322 -3.91 21.82 13.91
N ILE A 323 -4.50 20.65 14.21
CA ILE A 323 -4.30 19.99 15.51
C ILE A 323 -2.82 19.67 15.72
N ILE A 324 -2.18 19.06 14.73
CA ILE A 324 -0.78 18.67 14.86
C ILE A 324 0.10 19.92 14.98
N ALA A 325 -0.12 20.95 14.14
CA ALA A 325 0.64 22.19 14.20
C ALA A 325 0.51 22.88 15.58
N ASP A 326 -0.70 22.96 16.13
CA ASP A 326 -0.95 23.57 17.44
C ASP A 326 -0.30 22.74 18.56
N ALA A 327 -0.39 21.41 18.50
CA ALA A 327 0.18 20.50 19.50
C ALA A 327 1.71 20.62 19.60
N ILE A 328 2.40 20.76 18.46
CA ILE A 328 3.88 20.86 18.44
C ILE A 328 4.38 22.31 18.43
N GLY A 329 3.49 23.30 18.32
CA GLY A 329 3.87 24.73 18.28
C GLY A 329 4.61 25.14 16.99
N SER A 330 4.33 24.49 15.87
CA SER A 330 4.91 24.84 14.57
C SER A 330 4.17 26.01 13.89
N ASP A 331 4.87 26.74 13.03
CA ASP A 331 4.27 27.80 12.22
C ASP A 331 3.51 27.23 11.02
N LEU A 332 3.98 26.11 10.47
CA LEU A 332 3.38 25.35 9.37
C LEU A 332 3.48 23.86 9.66
N PHE A 333 2.44 23.10 9.35
CA PHE A 333 2.47 21.66 9.23
C PHE A 333 2.06 21.27 7.81
N LEU A 334 2.88 20.48 7.14
CA LEU A 334 2.59 19.88 5.84
C LEU A 334 2.17 18.43 6.07
N LEU A 335 0.91 18.11 5.78
CA LEU A 335 0.36 16.76 5.90
C LEU A 335 0.05 16.22 4.52
N THR A 336 0.69 15.13 4.11
CA THR A 336 0.34 14.46 2.86
C THR A 336 -1.13 14.04 2.84
N SER A 337 -1.84 14.32 1.76
CA SER A 337 -3.23 13.90 1.57
C SER A 337 -3.38 12.38 1.68
N GLY A 338 -2.37 11.63 1.22
CA GLY A 338 -2.32 10.17 1.31
C GLY A 338 -2.29 9.62 2.75
N SER A 339 -1.91 10.42 3.75
CA SER A 339 -1.96 10.02 5.16
C SER A 339 -3.38 9.90 5.71
N ILE A 340 -4.38 10.47 5.03
CA ILE A 340 -5.79 10.39 5.40
C ILE A 340 -6.48 9.32 4.55
N ARG A 341 -7.02 8.29 5.19
CA ARG A 341 -7.49 7.05 4.53
C ARG A 341 -9.01 6.89 4.48
N VAL A 342 -9.77 7.96 4.77
CA VAL A 342 -11.23 7.95 4.71
C VAL A 342 -11.72 9.18 3.95
N ASP A 343 -12.87 9.07 3.29
CA ASP A 343 -13.51 10.18 2.57
C ASP A 343 -14.19 11.19 3.52
N SER A 344 -14.55 10.74 4.73
CA SER A 344 -15.14 11.60 5.74
C SER A 344 -14.93 11.08 7.16
N LEU A 345 -14.98 11.99 8.16
CA LEU A 345 -14.88 11.67 9.58
C LEU A 345 -15.98 12.39 10.37
N GLY A 346 -16.73 11.64 11.17
CA GLY A 346 -17.82 12.18 11.99
C GLY A 346 -19.21 12.15 11.33
N PRO A 347 -20.26 12.78 11.88
CA PRO A 347 -20.23 13.71 13.03
C PRO A 347 -19.99 13.04 14.41
N ILE A 348 -20.21 11.74 14.56
CA ILE A 348 -19.83 10.98 15.75
C ILE A 348 -18.50 10.30 15.41
N ILE A 349 -17.47 10.55 16.20
CA ILE A 349 -16.14 9.97 16.01
C ILE A 349 -15.88 8.99 17.14
N THR A 350 -15.66 7.73 16.79
CA THR A 350 -15.14 6.70 17.69
C THR A 350 -13.60 6.64 17.59
N LEU A 351 -12.96 5.97 18.53
CA LEU A 351 -11.53 5.71 18.44
C LEU A 351 -11.20 4.91 17.16
N LYS A 352 -12.07 3.97 16.78
CA LYS A 352 -11.95 3.20 15.53
C LYS A 352 -11.95 4.09 14.30
N ASP A 353 -12.88 5.07 14.24
CA ASP A 353 -12.97 5.97 13.09
C ASP A 353 -11.68 6.79 12.94
N LEU A 354 -11.10 7.24 14.06
CA LEU A 354 -9.80 7.94 14.03
C LEU A 354 -8.67 7.02 13.55
N MET A 355 -8.63 5.78 14.04
CA MET A 355 -7.62 4.80 13.63
C MET A 355 -7.70 4.45 12.14
N ASN A 356 -8.92 4.34 11.61
CA ASN A 356 -9.13 4.13 10.18
C ASN A 356 -8.78 5.38 9.36
N ALA A 357 -9.11 6.57 9.89
CA ALA A 357 -8.81 7.83 9.20
C ALA A 357 -7.31 8.14 9.13
N PHE A 358 -6.56 7.76 10.17
CA PHE A 358 -5.11 8.00 10.28
C PHE A 358 -4.41 6.76 10.86
N PRO A 359 -4.17 5.71 10.05
CA PRO A 359 -3.68 4.42 10.55
C PRO A 359 -2.18 4.40 10.88
N PHE A 360 -1.41 5.40 10.45
CA PHE A 360 0.06 5.40 10.53
C PHE A 360 0.57 5.83 11.92
N GLU A 361 1.63 5.16 12.38
CA GLU A 361 2.36 5.49 13.62
C GLU A 361 3.59 6.35 13.31
N ASP A 362 3.37 7.49 12.65
CA ASP A 362 4.46 8.36 12.24
C ASP A 362 4.90 9.31 13.35
N LYS A 363 6.22 9.38 13.55
CA LYS A 363 6.84 10.45 14.36
C LYS A 363 6.66 11.80 13.65
N VAL A 364 6.67 12.87 14.45
CA VAL A 364 6.63 14.23 13.95
C VAL A 364 7.99 14.90 14.15
N TYR A 365 8.55 15.40 13.06
CA TYR A 365 9.76 16.20 13.05
C TYR A 365 9.43 17.69 13.01
N GLU A 366 10.13 18.50 13.79
CA GLU A 366 10.22 19.96 13.63
C GLU A 366 11.58 20.30 13.01
N ILE A 367 11.53 21.09 11.93
CA ILE A 367 12.71 21.68 11.30
C ILE A 367 12.54 23.19 11.20
N LYS A 368 13.64 23.91 11.07
CA LYS A 368 13.65 25.36 10.82
C LYS A 368 14.14 25.62 9.41
N VAL A 369 13.34 26.31 8.64
CA VAL A 369 13.70 26.66 7.25
C VAL A 369 13.54 28.17 7.02
N LYS A 370 14.34 28.73 6.11
CA LYS A 370 14.13 30.10 5.64
C LYS A 370 12.91 30.18 4.72
N GLY A 371 12.24 31.34 4.67
CA GLY A 371 11.14 31.57 3.78
C GLY A 371 11.44 31.28 2.32
N LYS A 372 12.68 31.58 1.86
CA LYS A 372 13.16 31.21 0.52
C LYS A 372 13.13 29.69 0.31
N CYS A 373 13.65 28.91 1.25
CA CYS A 373 13.65 27.45 1.17
C CYS A 373 12.22 26.90 1.14
N LEU A 374 11.33 27.43 1.98
CA LEU A 374 9.91 27.04 1.98
C LEU A 374 9.24 27.34 0.65
N LYS A 375 9.50 28.49 0.02
CA LYS A 375 8.98 28.83 -1.32
C LYS A 375 9.43 27.83 -2.38
N GLU A 376 10.70 27.41 -2.33
CA GLU A 376 11.26 26.39 -3.22
C GLU A 376 10.57 25.04 -3.00
N MET A 377 10.40 24.59 -1.75
CA MET A 377 9.68 23.34 -1.40
C MET A 377 8.23 23.37 -1.92
N ILE A 378 7.49 24.44 -1.65
CA ILE A 378 6.09 24.59 -2.11
C ILE A 378 6.00 24.58 -3.64
N THR A 379 6.94 25.26 -4.33
CA THR A 379 7.00 25.24 -5.79
C THR A 379 7.24 23.83 -6.32
N TYR A 380 8.12 23.07 -5.68
CA TYR A 380 8.41 21.69 -6.07
C TYR A 380 7.24 20.72 -5.82
N ILE A 381 6.50 20.88 -4.71
CA ILE A 381 5.26 20.13 -4.44
C ILE A 381 4.25 20.30 -5.59
N CYS A 382 4.23 21.47 -6.23
CA CYS A 382 3.28 21.80 -7.30
C CYS A 382 3.80 21.52 -8.71
N ARG A 383 4.90 20.78 -8.87
CA ARG A 383 5.45 20.46 -10.20
C ARG A 383 4.50 19.64 -11.07
N GLU A 384 4.71 19.67 -12.38
CA GLU A 384 3.76 19.12 -13.36
C GLU A 384 3.53 17.60 -13.18
N GLU A 385 4.56 16.85 -12.79
CA GLU A 385 4.49 15.39 -12.57
C GLU A 385 3.48 14.99 -11.49
N VAL A 386 3.24 15.86 -10.52
CA VAL A 386 2.22 15.64 -9.47
C VAL A 386 0.81 15.63 -10.06
N TRP A 387 0.56 16.41 -11.09
CA TRP A 387 -0.77 16.56 -11.70
C TRP A 387 -1.04 15.56 -12.82
N ASN A 388 0.01 15.00 -13.42
CA ASN A 388 -0.10 14.01 -14.50
C ASN A 388 -0.30 12.58 -14.02
N GLY A 389 -0.49 12.37 -12.72
CA GLY A 389 -0.75 11.06 -12.13
C GLY A 389 0.49 10.21 -11.83
N GLU A 390 1.69 10.73 -12.08
CA GLU A 390 2.94 10.02 -11.79
C GLU A 390 3.31 10.07 -10.30
N ILE A 391 2.90 11.14 -9.58
CA ILE A 391 3.14 11.30 -8.15
C ILE A 391 1.94 12.03 -7.54
N HIS A 392 1.07 11.35 -6.80
CA HIS A 392 -0.13 11.93 -6.19
C HIS A 392 0.10 12.41 -4.76
N GLU A 393 0.99 13.39 -4.56
CA GLU A 393 1.31 13.90 -3.23
C GLU A 393 0.95 15.39 -3.10
N PHE A 394 -0.34 15.69 -2.92
CA PHE A 394 -0.78 17.00 -2.48
C PHE A 394 -0.70 17.12 -0.96
N TYR A 395 -0.40 18.32 -0.46
CA TYR A 395 -0.25 18.58 0.98
C TYR A 395 -1.39 19.42 1.53
N GLN A 396 -2.00 18.95 2.60
CA GLN A 396 -2.88 19.72 3.47
C GLN A 396 -2.00 20.61 4.34
N ILE A 397 -2.39 21.88 4.54
CA ILE A 397 -1.58 22.83 5.32
C ILE A 397 -2.33 23.37 6.54
N SER A 398 -1.59 23.65 7.62
CA SER A 398 -2.15 24.24 8.82
C SER A 398 -2.61 25.68 8.61
N LYS A 399 -3.38 26.20 9.58
CA LYS A 399 -3.96 27.56 9.56
C LYS A 399 -2.92 28.67 9.46
N ASN A 400 -3.40 29.90 9.21
CA ASN A 400 -2.62 31.13 9.09
C ASN A 400 -1.79 31.29 7.81
N TRP A 401 -1.91 30.36 6.88
CA TRP A 401 -1.26 30.42 5.58
C TRP A 401 -2.27 30.73 4.47
N ASN A 402 -1.79 31.42 3.42
CA ASN A 402 -2.50 31.62 2.16
C ASN A 402 -1.53 31.49 1.02
N ILE A 403 -1.61 30.35 0.31
CA ILE A 403 -0.70 29.99 -0.77
C ILE A 403 -1.49 29.92 -2.07
N ILE A 404 -0.99 30.56 -3.13
CA ILE A 404 -1.59 30.52 -4.46
C ILE A 404 -0.49 30.19 -5.47
N TYR A 405 -0.62 29.04 -6.11
CA TYR A 405 0.26 28.57 -7.17
C TYR A 405 -0.49 28.58 -8.51
N ASP A 406 0.17 28.98 -9.58
CA ASP A 406 -0.36 29.04 -10.94
C ASP A 406 0.35 27.98 -11.80
N ARG A 407 -0.38 26.93 -12.18
CA ARG A 407 0.16 25.83 -13.02
C ARG A 407 0.58 26.29 -14.39
N LYS A 408 -0.17 27.21 -15.03
CA LYS A 408 0.16 27.68 -16.38
C LYS A 408 1.50 28.39 -16.47
N THR A 409 1.84 29.12 -15.41
CA THR A 409 3.10 29.88 -15.36
C THR A 409 4.19 29.15 -14.59
N GLY A 410 3.86 28.07 -13.85
CA GLY A 410 4.78 27.36 -12.97
C GLY A 410 5.27 28.22 -11.79
N LYS A 411 4.49 29.20 -11.35
CA LYS A 411 4.91 30.19 -10.36
C LYS A 411 4.04 30.21 -9.11
N LEU A 412 4.71 30.44 -7.99
CA LEU A 412 4.09 30.76 -6.73
C LEU A 412 3.67 32.24 -6.75
N ASN A 413 2.36 32.48 -6.99
CA ASN A 413 1.84 33.84 -7.11
C ASN A 413 1.70 34.53 -5.76
N LYS A 414 1.46 33.74 -4.69
CA LYS A 414 1.28 34.25 -3.36
C LYS A 414 1.71 33.22 -2.30
N ILE A 415 2.37 33.71 -1.27
CA ILE A 415 2.61 32.97 -0.03
C ILE A 415 2.61 33.97 1.13
N ASP A 416 1.53 33.95 1.92
CA ASP A 416 1.37 34.78 3.11
C ASP A 416 1.36 33.92 4.36
N PHE A 417 1.99 34.42 5.42
CA PHE A 417 1.90 33.90 6.77
C PHE A 417 1.30 34.98 7.69
N LYS A 418 0.21 34.62 8.41
CA LYS A 418 -0.53 35.55 9.29
C LYS A 418 -0.94 36.86 8.59
N GLY A 419 -1.29 36.76 7.30
CA GLY A 419 -1.74 37.88 6.49
C GLY A 419 -0.64 38.80 5.99
N GLN A 420 0.63 38.45 6.17
CA GLN A 420 1.79 39.20 5.65
C GLN A 420 2.54 38.34 4.61
N PRO A 421 3.05 38.93 3.52
CA PRO A 421 3.92 38.22 2.58
C PRO A 421 5.13 37.61 3.30
N LEU A 422 5.44 36.35 2.97
CA LEU A 422 6.59 35.65 3.55
C LEU A 422 7.89 36.28 3.06
N ASP A 423 8.74 36.74 4.00
CA ASP A 423 10.06 37.23 3.70
C ASP A 423 11.04 36.05 3.45
N ASP A 424 12.01 36.22 2.55
CA ASP A 424 12.94 35.16 2.18
C ASP A 424 13.86 34.72 3.33
N ASP A 425 14.21 35.62 4.23
CA ASP A 425 15.06 35.34 5.38
C ASP A 425 14.29 35.01 6.66
N GLN A 426 12.94 35.12 6.65
CA GLN A 426 12.11 34.75 7.78
C GLN A 426 12.27 33.27 8.09
N ILE A 427 12.54 32.95 9.36
CA ILE A 427 12.65 31.58 9.83
C ILE A 427 11.26 31.05 10.17
N ILE A 428 10.91 29.90 9.60
CA ILE A 428 9.65 29.17 9.79
C ILE A 428 9.95 27.85 10.49
N LYS A 429 9.20 27.56 11.54
CA LYS A 429 9.14 26.24 12.17
C LYS A 429 8.19 25.37 11.34
N LEU A 430 8.73 24.41 10.65
CA LEU A 430 8.00 23.48 9.78
C LEU A 430 7.90 22.12 10.45
N GLY A 431 6.66 21.62 10.59
CA GLY A 431 6.38 20.26 11.04
C GLY A 431 6.16 19.32 9.83
N LEU A 432 6.75 18.14 9.90
CA LEU A 432 6.63 17.08 8.90
C LEU A 432 6.44 15.72 9.58
N LEU A 433 5.71 14.81 8.94
CA LEU A 433 5.74 13.40 9.31
C LEU A 433 7.12 12.80 9.04
N ALA A 434 7.50 11.76 9.77
CA ALA A 434 8.78 11.07 9.58
C ALA A 434 8.94 10.55 8.15
N TYR A 435 7.88 10.05 7.55
CA TYR A 435 7.87 9.61 6.15
C TYR A 435 8.28 10.73 5.19
N ASP A 436 7.67 11.92 5.31
CA ASP A 436 7.99 13.07 4.46
C ASP A 436 9.40 13.60 4.72
N PHE A 437 9.82 13.66 5.98
CA PHE A 437 11.15 14.12 6.36
C PHE A 437 12.26 13.22 5.80
N ASN A 438 12.11 11.90 5.98
CA ASN A 438 13.09 10.92 5.51
C ASN A 438 13.18 10.87 3.98
N ASN A 439 12.09 11.21 3.29
CA ASN A 439 12.00 11.25 1.83
C ASN A 439 12.03 12.68 1.25
N SER A 440 12.58 13.64 1.99
CA SER A 440 12.55 15.07 1.66
C SER A 440 13.15 15.39 0.31
N ASN A 441 14.15 14.64 -0.16
CA ASN A 441 14.73 14.82 -1.48
C ASN A 441 13.71 14.50 -2.60
N LYS A 442 12.93 13.42 -2.43
CA LYS A 442 11.88 13.03 -3.39
C LYS A 442 10.71 14.02 -3.40
N PHE A 443 10.25 14.44 -2.22
CA PHE A 443 9.02 15.22 -2.08
C PHE A 443 9.21 16.72 -2.15
N PHE A 444 10.37 17.23 -1.69
CA PHE A 444 10.65 18.67 -1.58
C PHE A 444 11.88 19.12 -2.37
N ASN A 445 12.59 18.20 -3.01
CA ASN A 445 13.91 18.44 -3.63
C ASN A 445 14.89 19.11 -2.65
N LYS A 446 14.89 18.58 -1.41
CA LYS A 446 15.79 19.05 -0.33
C LYS A 446 16.41 17.85 0.36
N THR A 447 17.72 17.88 0.53
CA THR A 447 18.41 16.88 1.34
C THR A 447 18.20 17.15 2.83
N ILE A 448 18.42 16.12 3.67
CA ILE A 448 18.34 16.28 5.13
C ILE A 448 19.38 17.29 5.63
N GLU A 449 20.54 17.35 5.00
CA GLU A 449 21.60 18.34 5.29
C GLU A 449 21.10 19.77 5.05
N GLU A 450 20.46 20.04 3.91
CA GLU A 450 19.88 21.36 3.59
C GLU A 450 18.76 21.74 4.57
N LEU A 451 17.95 20.78 5.00
CA LEU A 451 16.91 20.98 6.00
C LEU A 451 17.47 21.16 7.42
N SER A 452 18.74 20.84 7.64
CA SER A 452 19.46 20.98 8.91
C SER A 452 20.33 22.23 9.00
N ASP A 453 20.35 23.08 7.97
CA ASP A 453 21.22 24.24 7.86
C ASP A 453 21.09 25.25 9.03
N ILE A 454 19.88 25.45 9.55
CA ILE A 454 19.61 26.44 10.63
C ILE A 454 19.71 25.79 12.00
N ASP A 455 19.13 24.60 12.15
CA ASP A 455 19.09 23.86 13.42
C ASP A 455 18.93 22.35 13.09
N LYS A 456 19.39 21.49 14.02
CA LYS A 456 19.17 20.05 13.83
C LYS A 456 17.70 19.71 13.93
N PRO A 457 17.19 18.86 13.04
CA PRO A 457 15.83 18.35 13.11
C PRO A 457 15.53 17.72 14.47
N LYS A 458 14.34 17.94 14.99
CA LYS A 458 13.91 17.43 16.30
C LYS A 458 12.68 16.57 16.14
N VAL A 459 12.69 15.38 16.73
CA VAL A 459 11.45 14.62 16.95
C VAL A 459 10.69 15.32 18.08
N VAL A 460 9.53 15.85 17.77
CA VAL A 460 8.68 16.63 18.72
C VAL A 460 7.45 15.85 19.17
N ALA A 461 7.08 14.79 18.45
CA ALA A 461 6.11 13.79 18.89
C ALA A 461 6.48 12.41 18.36
N THR A 462 6.18 11.38 19.14
CA THR A 462 6.44 9.98 18.78
C THR A 462 5.34 9.40 17.91
N SER A 463 4.14 9.98 17.90
CA SER A 463 3.01 9.59 17.09
C SER A 463 2.12 10.79 16.78
N ALA A 464 1.92 11.10 15.50
CA ALA A 464 0.97 12.10 15.05
C ALA A 464 -0.48 11.70 15.39
N LYS A 465 -0.79 10.42 15.34
CA LYS A 465 -2.10 9.86 15.69
C LYS A 465 -2.45 10.09 17.16
N GLU A 466 -1.49 9.94 18.07
CA GLU A 466 -1.71 10.23 19.48
C GLU A 466 -2.04 11.71 19.73
N LEU A 467 -1.39 12.64 19.02
CA LEU A 467 -1.75 14.07 19.11
C LEU A 467 -3.20 14.33 18.66
N LEU A 468 -3.63 13.69 17.57
CA LEU A 468 -5.01 13.77 17.09
C LEU A 468 -5.98 13.19 18.12
N PHE A 469 -5.67 12.04 18.71
CA PHE A 469 -6.48 11.39 19.72
C PHE A 469 -6.63 12.25 20.99
N GLU A 470 -5.51 12.72 21.54
CA GLU A 470 -5.49 13.58 22.74
C GLU A 470 -6.30 14.86 22.53
N TYR A 471 -6.18 15.47 21.36
CA TYR A 471 -6.97 16.68 21.04
C TYR A 471 -8.45 16.37 20.96
N LEU A 472 -8.86 15.31 20.25
CA LEU A 472 -10.26 14.92 20.11
C LEU A 472 -10.87 14.54 21.45
N GLU A 473 -10.14 13.88 22.33
CA GLU A 473 -10.65 13.44 23.64
C GLU A 473 -10.75 14.62 24.63
N ASN A 474 -9.77 15.54 24.64
CA ASN A 474 -9.63 16.53 25.71
C ASN A 474 -10.14 17.94 25.35
N SER A 475 -10.36 18.28 24.07
CA SER A 475 -10.78 19.62 23.69
C SER A 475 -12.23 19.93 24.09
N ALA A 476 -12.44 21.03 24.80
CA ALA A 476 -13.78 21.43 25.26
C ALA A 476 -14.70 21.85 24.11
N THR A 477 -14.16 22.54 23.11
CA THR A 477 -14.87 23.03 21.93
C THR A 477 -14.08 22.71 20.68
N LEU A 478 -14.80 22.33 19.60
CA LEU A 478 -14.19 22.21 18.28
C LEU A 478 -14.53 23.44 17.46
N PRO A 479 -13.56 24.09 16.82
CA PRO A 479 -13.85 25.16 15.89
C PRO A 479 -14.64 24.62 14.70
N GLU A 480 -15.48 25.45 14.12
CA GLU A 480 -16.08 25.17 12.83
C GLU A 480 -14.98 25.21 11.76
N TYR A 481 -14.94 24.18 10.93
CA TYR A 481 -14.03 24.11 9.78
C TYR A 481 -14.80 24.38 8.48
N PRO A 482 -15.05 25.64 8.13
CA PRO A 482 -15.55 25.96 6.80
C PRO A 482 -14.47 25.57 5.78
N ALA A 483 -14.91 25.15 4.60
CA ALA A 483 -14.03 24.93 3.46
C ALA A 483 -13.36 26.27 3.08
N LYS A 484 -12.24 26.59 3.71
CA LYS A 484 -11.36 27.70 3.30
C LYS A 484 -10.15 27.07 2.63
N ASP A 485 -10.05 27.33 1.34
CA ASP A 485 -8.86 26.98 0.60
C ASP A 485 -7.69 27.84 1.09
N ARG A 486 -6.73 27.20 1.75
CA ARG A 486 -5.50 27.83 2.26
C ARG A 486 -4.37 27.69 1.27
N PHE A 487 -4.46 26.67 0.42
CA PHE A 487 -3.54 26.38 -0.65
C PHE A 487 -4.36 26.17 -1.94
N ILE A 488 -4.29 27.15 -2.82
CA ILE A 488 -5.04 27.19 -4.07
C ILE A 488 -4.06 26.96 -5.22
N VAL A 489 -4.39 26.00 -6.05
CA VAL A 489 -3.72 25.76 -7.31
C VAL A 489 -4.62 26.22 -8.42
N LEU A 490 -4.15 27.20 -9.22
CA LEU A 490 -4.86 27.75 -10.37
C LEU A 490 -4.47 26.94 -11.61
N ASP A 491 -5.50 26.54 -12.41
CA ASP A 491 -5.34 25.82 -13.68
C ASP A 491 -5.09 26.78 -14.85
#